data_3642b4faf7859260d44207f0415288cb
#
_entry.id   3642b4faf7859260d44207f0415288cb
#
_cell.length_a   1.000
_cell.length_b   1.000
_cell.length_c   1.000
_cell.angle_alpha   90.00
_cell.angle_beta   90.00
_cell.angle_gamma   90.00
#
_symmetry.space_group_name_H-M   'P 1'
#
loop_
_entity.id
_entity.type
_entity.pdbx_description
1 polymer ?
#
loop_
_entity_poly.entity_id
_entity_poly.type
_entity_poly.pdbx_seq_one_letter_code
_entity_poly.pdbx_strand_id
1 'polypeptide(L)'
;LQLIGCGVPVVCKTSGDLLADIKEAFDSGDATEYEILKAYKTVDLLIVDDLGKEQCTEWSVSTLYSILNDRYEDMKPTIITTNYNADELVRARTPKGGDGTKARAIISPLRDVSTGITMAWADYRAGGGRRNA
;
A
#
# COMPACT_ATOMS: atom_id res chain seq x y z
N LEU A 1 -9.40 -14.78 -3.19
CA LEU A 1 -9.42 -16.25 -3.04
C LEU A 1 -9.51 -16.97 -4.38
N GLN A 2 -10.36 -16.54 -5.33
CA GLN A 2 -10.45 -17.16 -6.65
C GLN A 2 -9.14 -17.02 -7.45
N LEU A 3 -8.46 -15.87 -7.39
CA LEU A 3 -7.19 -15.67 -8.08
C LEU A 3 -6.08 -16.59 -7.56
N ILE A 4 -6.02 -16.82 -6.27
CA ILE A 4 -5.08 -17.78 -5.67
C ILE A 4 -5.40 -19.20 -6.15
N GLY A 5 -6.68 -19.57 -6.22
CA GLY A 5 -7.11 -20.86 -6.76
C GLY A 5 -6.77 -21.05 -8.24
N CYS A 6 -6.59 -19.99 -9.01
CA CYS A 6 -6.15 -20.01 -10.42
C CYS A 6 -4.63 -19.99 -10.61
N GLY A 7 -3.84 -20.04 -9.53
CA GLY A 7 -2.37 -20.01 -9.59
C GLY A 7 -1.77 -18.64 -9.91
N VAL A 8 -2.52 -17.56 -9.74
CA VAL A 8 -2.01 -16.19 -9.92
C VAL A 8 -1.18 -15.81 -8.69
N PRO A 9 0.10 -15.40 -8.84
CA PRO A 9 0.92 -14.90 -7.75
C PRO A 9 0.32 -13.65 -7.12
N VAL A 10 0.01 -13.71 -5.84
CA VAL A 10 -0.57 -12.61 -5.06
C VAL A 10 0.26 -12.35 -3.82
N VAL A 11 0.62 -11.09 -3.59
CA VAL A 11 1.21 -10.64 -2.33
C VAL A 11 0.22 -9.70 -1.64
N CYS A 12 -0.08 -9.99 -0.38
CA CYS A 12 -0.92 -9.17 0.48
C CYS A 12 -0.12 -8.78 1.73
N LYS A 13 0.12 -7.49 1.91
CA LYS A 13 0.84 -6.94 3.05
C LYS A 13 0.18 -5.65 3.53
N THR A 14 0.23 -5.39 4.84
CA THR A 14 -0.01 -4.02 5.30
C THR A 14 1.09 -3.10 4.77
N SER A 15 0.79 -1.82 4.59
CA SER A 15 1.82 -0.85 4.16
C SER A 15 3.01 -0.79 5.14
N GLY A 16 2.75 -0.96 6.44
CA GLY A 16 3.78 -1.04 7.46
C GLY A 16 4.68 -2.26 7.33
N ASP A 17 4.11 -3.45 7.16
CA ASP A 17 4.88 -4.70 7.01
C ASP A 17 5.70 -4.71 5.71
N LEU A 18 5.12 -4.20 4.63
CA LEU A 18 5.82 -4.05 3.35
C LEU A 18 7.08 -3.19 3.49
N LEU A 19 6.95 -2.04 4.17
CA LEU A 19 8.09 -1.16 4.42
C LEU A 19 9.09 -1.77 5.41
N ALA A 20 8.62 -2.52 6.41
CA ALA A 20 9.49 -3.20 7.36
C ALA A 20 10.34 -4.28 6.68
N ASP A 21 9.76 -5.09 5.80
CA ASP A 21 10.49 -6.09 5.01
C ASP A 21 11.63 -5.45 4.19
N ILE A 22 11.35 -4.31 3.55
CA ILE A 22 12.33 -3.60 2.73
C ILE A 22 13.43 -2.99 3.61
N LYS A 23 13.07 -2.43 4.75
CA LYS A 23 14.02 -1.83 5.68
C LYS A 23 14.96 -2.88 6.28
N GLU A 24 14.43 -4.04 6.66
CA GLU A 24 15.21 -5.15 7.18
C GLU A 24 16.25 -5.64 6.16
N ALA A 25 15.84 -5.76 4.90
CA ALA A 25 16.74 -6.11 3.82
C ALA A 25 17.83 -5.06 3.57
N PHE A 26 17.50 -3.77 3.70
CA PHE A 26 18.47 -2.67 3.60
C PHE A 26 19.50 -2.73 4.72
N ASP A 27 19.06 -2.94 5.96
CA ASP A 27 19.93 -2.97 7.15
C ASP A 27 20.86 -4.20 7.14
N SER A 28 20.48 -5.31 6.50
CA SER A 28 21.30 -6.52 6.37
C SER A 28 22.44 -6.37 5.36
N GLY A 29 22.39 -5.36 4.49
CA GLY A 29 23.43 -5.07 3.49
C GLY A 29 23.57 -6.12 2.38
N ASP A 30 22.60 -7.02 2.26
CA ASP A 30 22.55 -8.05 1.24
C ASP A 30 21.88 -7.56 -0.06
N ALA A 31 22.13 -8.27 -1.19
CA ALA A 31 21.44 -8.09 -2.46
C ALA A 31 19.90 -8.22 -2.38
N THR A 32 19.39 -8.58 -1.23
CA THR A 32 17.99 -8.82 -0.89
C THR A 32 17.09 -7.59 -0.97
N GLU A 33 17.61 -6.36 -0.75
CA GLU A 33 16.78 -5.15 -0.89
C GLU A 33 16.24 -4.99 -2.31
N TYR A 34 17.12 -5.11 -3.30
CA TYR A 34 16.73 -5.03 -4.71
C TYR A 34 15.74 -6.13 -5.08
N GLU A 35 15.97 -7.35 -4.61
CA GLU A 35 15.10 -8.50 -4.86
C GLU A 35 13.71 -8.33 -4.25
N ILE A 36 13.62 -7.83 -3.01
CA ILE A 36 12.35 -7.56 -2.32
C ILE A 36 11.59 -6.43 -3.02
N LEU A 37 12.25 -5.33 -3.33
CA LEU A 37 11.64 -4.23 -4.09
C LEU A 37 11.13 -4.72 -5.45
N LYS A 38 11.94 -5.48 -6.16
CA LYS A 38 11.57 -6.07 -7.45
C LYS A 38 10.37 -7.01 -7.30
N ALA A 39 10.31 -7.83 -6.27
CA ALA A 39 9.19 -8.73 -6.02
C ALA A 39 7.87 -7.95 -5.84
N TYR A 40 7.86 -6.88 -5.06
CA TYR A 40 6.67 -6.03 -4.88
C TYR A 40 6.27 -5.29 -6.16
N LYS A 41 7.24 -4.87 -6.96
CA LYS A 41 7.00 -4.17 -8.24
C LYS A 41 6.44 -5.09 -9.32
N THR A 42 6.84 -6.36 -9.33
CA THR A 42 6.58 -7.27 -10.46
C THR A 42 5.54 -8.35 -10.20
N VAL A 43 5.17 -8.64 -8.96
CA VAL A 43 4.13 -9.63 -8.66
C VAL A 43 2.83 -9.34 -9.41
N ASP A 44 2.13 -10.36 -9.86
CA ASP A 44 0.94 -10.21 -10.71
C ASP A 44 -0.16 -9.40 -10.04
N LEU A 45 -0.42 -9.64 -8.76
CA LEU A 45 -1.33 -8.84 -7.95
C LEU A 45 -0.67 -8.45 -6.62
N LEU A 46 -0.63 -7.15 -6.33
CA LEU A 46 -0.22 -6.61 -5.04
C LEU A 46 -1.45 -6.06 -4.29
N ILE A 47 -1.60 -6.46 -3.05
CA ILE A 47 -2.59 -5.91 -2.13
C ILE A 47 -1.84 -5.17 -1.02
N VAL A 48 -2.02 -3.86 -0.96
CA VAL A 48 -1.47 -2.98 0.09
C VAL A 48 -2.60 -2.62 1.04
N ASP A 49 -2.59 -3.24 2.22
CA ASP A 49 -3.63 -3.06 3.21
C ASP A 49 -3.27 -1.93 4.19
N ASP A 50 -4.29 -1.20 4.65
CA ASP A 50 -4.18 -0.14 5.65
C ASP A 50 -3.19 1.00 5.27
N LEU A 51 -3.15 1.41 4.01
CA LEU A 51 -2.29 2.51 3.56
C LEU A 51 -2.56 3.80 4.35
N GLY A 52 -1.49 4.40 4.88
CA GLY A 52 -1.54 5.65 5.64
C GLY A 52 -1.43 5.47 7.15
N LYS A 53 -1.43 4.24 7.68
CA LYS A 53 -1.22 3.96 9.11
C LYS A 53 0.24 3.86 9.52
N GLU A 54 1.13 3.58 8.57
CA GLU A 54 2.56 3.48 8.82
C GLU A 54 3.19 4.85 9.12
N GLN A 55 4.37 4.83 9.75
CA GLN A 55 5.11 6.06 10.03
C GLN A 55 5.46 6.79 8.74
N CYS A 56 5.06 8.06 8.64
CA CYS A 56 5.32 8.92 7.49
C CYS A 56 6.72 9.53 7.59
N THR A 57 7.66 8.99 6.82
CA THR A 57 9.03 9.52 6.65
C THR A 57 9.30 9.77 5.17
N GLU A 58 10.30 10.58 4.85
CA GLU A 58 10.75 10.78 3.46
C GLU A 58 11.07 9.45 2.76
N TRP A 59 11.73 8.54 3.49
CA TRP A 59 12.07 7.22 2.97
C TRP A 59 10.81 6.39 2.69
N SER A 60 9.86 6.32 3.64
CA SER A 60 8.63 5.53 3.47
C SER A 60 7.78 6.04 2.30
N VAL A 61 7.67 7.35 2.14
CA VAL A 61 6.93 7.97 1.03
C VAL A 61 7.63 7.69 -0.30
N SER A 62 8.96 7.84 -0.37
CA SER A 62 9.72 7.59 -1.61
C SER A 62 9.71 6.12 -2.02
N THR A 63 9.77 5.21 -1.06
CA THR A 63 9.73 3.75 -1.30
C THR A 63 8.36 3.33 -1.83
N LEU A 64 7.27 3.76 -1.19
CA LEU A 64 5.92 3.50 -1.69
C LEU A 64 5.68 4.12 -3.07
N TYR A 65 6.17 5.35 -3.29
CA TYR A 65 6.11 5.97 -4.62
C TYR A 65 6.77 5.10 -5.68
N SER A 66 8.00 4.63 -5.42
CA SER A 66 8.73 3.79 -6.37
C SER A 66 7.94 2.52 -6.73
N ILE A 67 7.39 1.83 -5.73
CA ILE A 67 6.64 0.59 -5.98
C ILE A 67 5.35 0.87 -6.76
N LEU A 68 4.55 1.81 -6.30
CA LEU A 68 3.23 2.08 -6.90
C LEU A 68 3.35 2.72 -8.28
N ASN A 69 4.34 3.59 -8.50
CA ASN A 69 4.58 4.20 -9.80
C ASN A 69 5.03 3.17 -10.85
N ASP A 70 6.00 2.31 -10.50
CA ASP A 70 6.46 1.27 -11.44
C ASP A 70 5.32 0.31 -11.79
N ARG A 71 4.50 -0.07 -10.82
CA ARG A 71 3.33 -0.92 -11.06
C ARG A 71 2.28 -0.23 -11.95
N TYR A 72 2.08 1.07 -11.74
CA TYR A 72 1.19 1.88 -12.58
C TYR A 72 1.70 1.93 -14.02
N GLU A 73 2.97 2.23 -14.23
CA GLU A 73 3.60 2.28 -15.56
C GLU A 73 3.55 0.92 -16.29
N ASP A 74 3.76 -0.16 -15.55
CA ASP A 74 3.72 -1.54 -16.06
C ASP A 74 2.29 -2.13 -16.12
N MET A 75 1.25 -1.34 -15.85
CA MET A 75 -0.15 -1.79 -15.84
C MET A 75 -0.40 -3.00 -14.91
N LYS A 76 0.34 -3.10 -13.81
CA LYS A 76 0.23 -4.20 -12.85
C LYS A 76 -0.94 -4.00 -11.89
N PRO A 77 -1.89 -4.95 -11.79
CA PRO A 77 -3.03 -4.87 -10.88
C PRO A 77 -2.61 -4.65 -9.43
N THR A 78 -3.19 -3.62 -8.80
CA THR A 78 -2.91 -3.27 -7.41
C THR A 78 -4.20 -2.96 -6.69
N ILE A 79 -4.40 -3.56 -5.51
CA ILE A 79 -5.51 -3.25 -4.61
C ILE A 79 -4.95 -2.50 -3.40
N ILE A 80 -5.56 -1.40 -3.04
CA ILE A 80 -5.17 -0.61 -1.89
C ILE A 80 -6.38 -0.43 -0.99
N THR A 81 -6.23 -0.70 0.29
CA THR A 81 -7.22 -0.33 1.31
C THR A 81 -6.69 0.82 2.16
N THR A 82 -7.56 1.70 2.58
CA THR A 82 -7.21 2.83 3.45
C THR A 82 -8.45 3.31 4.20
N ASN A 83 -8.24 3.92 5.36
CA ASN A 83 -9.29 4.58 6.13
C ASN A 83 -9.41 6.07 5.81
N TYR A 84 -8.64 6.57 4.86
CA TYR A 84 -8.57 7.97 4.48
C TYR A 84 -9.23 8.20 3.11
N ASN A 85 -9.88 9.34 2.92
CA ASN A 85 -10.16 9.83 1.59
C ASN A 85 -8.86 10.34 0.92
N ALA A 86 -8.90 10.68 -0.37
CA ALA A 86 -7.70 11.08 -1.11
C ALA A 86 -6.97 12.28 -0.48
N ASP A 87 -7.69 13.31 -0.05
CA ASP A 87 -7.10 14.52 0.53
C ASP A 87 -6.52 14.26 1.92
N GLU A 88 -7.20 13.44 2.72
CA GLU A 88 -6.70 12.99 4.03
C GLU A 88 -5.45 12.14 3.87
N LEU A 89 -5.42 11.27 2.86
CA LEU A 89 -4.27 10.42 2.57
C LEU A 89 -3.05 11.25 2.15
N VAL A 90 -3.23 12.29 1.33
CA VAL A 90 -2.15 13.24 1.00
C VAL A 90 -1.58 13.87 2.27
N ARG A 91 -2.46 14.34 3.18
CA ARG A 91 -2.02 14.93 4.46
C ARG A 91 -1.28 13.91 5.33
N ALA A 92 -1.83 12.70 5.46
CA ALA A 92 -1.25 11.62 6.25
C ALA A 92 0.11 11.15 5.69
N ARG A 93 0.32 11.29 4.38
CA ARG A 93 1.55 10.89 3.67
C ARG A 93 2.49 12.07 3.37
N THR A 94 2.24 13.23 3.96
CA THR A 94 3.15 14.38 3.90
C THR A 94 4.00 14.41 5.16
N PRO A 95 5.33 14.22 5.07
CA PRO A 95 6.23 14.33 6.21
C PRO A 95 6.16 15.72 6.84
N LYS A 96 6.46 15.81 8.13
CA LYS A 96 6.50 17.10 8.84
C LYS A 96 7.46 18.06 8.14
N GLY A 97 6.96 19.23 7.77
CA GLY A 97 7.72 20.25 7.04
C GLY A 97 7.77 20.06 5.53
N GLY A 98 7.19 18.99 4.99
CA GLY A 98 7.05 18.77 3.56
C GLY A 98 5.86 19.51 2.94
N ASP A 99 5.90 19.72 1.63
CA ASP A 99 4.85 20.39 0.87
C ASP A 99 3.79 19.44 0.28
N GLY A 100 3.91 18.14 0.53
CA GLY A 100 3.00 17.11 0.02
C GLY A 100 3.16 16.77 -1.46
N THR A 101 4.16 17.32 -2.16
CA THR A 101 4.37 17.06 -3.60
C THR A 101 4.52 15.58 -3.91
N LYS A 102 5.37 14.87 -3.16
CA LYS A 102 5.55 13.42 -3.34
C LYS A 102 4.27 12.63 -3.02
N ALA A 103 3.58 12.99 -1.95
CA ALA A 103 2.33 12.35 -1.58
C ALA A 103 1.26 12.52 -2.66
N ARG A 104 1.12 13.73 -3.23
CA ARG A 104 0.22 13.98 -4.36
C ARG A 104 0.62 13.20 -5.60
N ALA A 105 1.92 13.09 -5.88
CA ALA A 105 2.44 12.34 -7.02
C ALA A 105 2.09 10.85 -6.96
N ILE A 106 1.91 10.28 -5.76
CA ILE A 106 1.42 8.90 -5.56
C ILE A 106 -0.10 8.84 -5.69
N ILE A 107 -0.81 9.71 -4.99
CA ILE A 107 -2.24 9.59 -4.76
C ILE A 107 -3.05 10.07 -5.96
N SER A 108 -2.58 11.08 -6.69
CA SER A 108 -3.29 11.60 -7.88
C SER A 108 -3.43 10.54 -8.98
N PRO A 109 -2.36 9.88 -9.44
CA PRO A 109 -2.49 8.81 -10.41
C PRO A 109 -3.36 7.65 -9.91
N LEU A 110 -3.22 7.27 -8.64
CA LEU A 110 -4.06 6.22 -8.05
C LEU A 110 -5.54 6.56 -8.14
N ARG A 111 -5.92 7.80 -7.83
CA ARG A 111 -7.30 8.26 -7.92
C ARG A 111 -7.80 8.26 -9.36
N ASP A 112 -6.99 8.69 -10.30
CA ASP A 112 -7.39 8.90 -11.69
C ASP A 112 -7.59 7.57 -12.45
N VAL A 113 -6.88 6.51 -12.05
CA VAL A 113 -6.92 5.19 -12.74
C VAL A 113 -7.62 4.10 -11.92
N SER A 114 -7.93 4.35 -10.66
CA SER A 114 -8.54 3.35 -9.79
C SER A 114 -10.05 3.46 -9.78
N THR A 115 -10.73 2.32 -9.69
CA THR A 115 -12.12 2.26 -9.27
C THR A 115 -12.18 2.33 -7.75
N GLY A 116 -12.63 3.47 -7.21
CA GLY A 116 -12.80 3.66 -5.78
C GLY A 116 -14.11 3.05 -5.29
N ILE A 117 -14.03 2.23 -4.24
CA ILE A 117 -15.20 1.69 -3.55
C ILE A 117 -15.18 2.20 -2.11
N THR A 118 -16.20 3.00 -1.75
CA THR A 118 -16.37 3.47 -0.37
C THR A 118 -17.28 2.52 0.39
N MET A 119 -16.75 1.94 1.48
CA MET A 119 -17.48 1.07 2.40
C MET A 119 -17.90 1.89 3.63
N ALA A 120 -19.13 2.42 3.63
CA ALA A 120 -19.64 3.32 4.66
C ALA A 120 -20.79 2.68 5.45
N TRP A 121 -20.51 1.60 6.17
CA TRP A 121 -21.45 1.01 7.12
C TRP A 121 -20.87 0.95 8.53
N ALA A 122 -21.74 0.68 9.51
CA ALA A 122 -21.33 0.58 10.91
C ALA A 122 -20.21 -0.45 11.11
N ASP A 123 -19.23 -0.11 11.95
CA ASP A 123 -18.12 -1.00 12.26
C ASP A 123 -18.65 -2.29 12.91
N TYR A 124 -18.50 -3.39 12.19
CA TYR A 124 -18.90 -4.71 12.65
C TYR A 124 -18.17 -5.12 13.95
N ARG A 125 -16.95 -4.61 14.16
CA ARG A 125 -16.14 -4.89 15.34
C ARG A 125 -16.64 -4.11 16.57
N ALA A 126 -17.19 -2.90 16.38
CA ALA A 126 -17.77 -2.08 17.45
C ALA A 126 -19.10 -2.63 17.97
N GLY A 127 -19.80 -3.42 17.15
CA GLY A 127 -21.09 -4.03 17.50
C GLY A 127 -21.02 -5.27 18.40
N GLY A 128 -19.85 -5.64 18.94
CA GLY A 128 -19.67 -6.76 19.86
C GLY A 128 -20.28 -8.05 19.29
N GLY A 129 -19.59 -8.67 18.35
CA GLY A 129 -20.04 -9.92 17.76
C GLY A 129 -20.32 -10.98 18.83
N ARG A 130 -21.57 -11.12 19.24
CA ARG A 130 -22.01 -12.33 19.91
C ARG A 130 -21.84 -13.46 18.90
N ARG A 131 -20.77 -14.21 19.06
CA ARG A 131 -20.72 -15.55 18.53
C ARG A 131 -21.75 -16.36 19.29
N ASN A 132 -22.96 -16.41 18.77
CA ASN A 132 -23.83 -17.50 19.14
C ASN A 132 -23.25 -18.73 18.42
N ALA A 133 -22.67 -19.58 19.22
CA ALA A 133 -22.29 -20.91 18.79
C ALA A 133 -23.51 -21.72 18.38
#